data_1e36359ecbeef3955491120640d2ba54
#
_entry.id   1e36359ecbeef3955491120640d2ba54
#
_cell.length_a   1.000
_cell.length_b   1.000
_cell.length_c   1.000
_cell.angle_alpha   90.00
_cell.angle_beta   90.00
_cell.angle_gamma   90.00
#
_symmetry.space_group_name_H-M   'P 1'
#
loop_
_entity.id
_entity.type
_entity.pdbx_description
1 polymer ?
#
loop_
_entity_poly.entity_id
_entity_poly.type
_entity_poly.pdbx_seq_one_letter_code
_entity_poly.pdbx_strand_id
1 'polypeptide(L)'
;MKLIHKLLILPAVCLITVSCELEDGENLNGPTAESIQNGISRGELEQTVSGVLSDMRLRIDTQVDGQSLAGREYYRFQSSDPRWASDVMTGNLDNNTFYTTTPYSARYTSIKDANLILEGLSNSEGIFTETEVTASEGFLNTIKAHELLMVLNQQYQNGIRVDISDPENLGPFLGYDEAIAFISNLLGEAATQLENGGDEFPFSLPEGFTIANTPEDFLKFNKAVHARVQVYRGNYTEALPLLEDSFMNLNGDLSESVYFTFSQSGLDFPNPLFFSINQTVANARIVHPSFIQDTLTGDNRISKVDRREEALTQSDLSGLYNVFVYKTIVDDVDVIRNEELVLLYAEALHISNPSEAVAAINIVRNAADLDDYTGGTSPEELVDEILLQRRYSLFAEGGHRWIDMRRFNRLDQLPNDRPQDNVFTQFPTPAAENR
;
A
#
# COMPACT_ATOMS: atom_id res chain seq x y z
N MET A 1 19.17 -62.59 -64.33
CA MET A 1 18.63 -62.15 -63.03
C MET A 1 19.21 -60.76 -62.73
N LYS A 2 18.40 -59.70 -62.91
CA LYS A 2 18.86 -58.32 -62.82
C LYS A 2 18.22 -57.68 -61.59
N LEU A 3 19.07 -57.28 -60.65
CA LEU A 3 18.70 -56.52 -59.47
C LEU A 3 18.54 -55.04 -59.88
N ILE A 4 17.36 -54.51 -59.67
CA ILE A 4 17.10 -53.08 -59.88
C ILE A 4 17.12 -52.39 -58.53
N HIS A 5 18.12 -51.55 -58.33
CA HIS A 5 18.19 -50.63 -57.21
C HIS A 5 17.28 -49.43 -57.46
N LYS A 6 16.24 -49.26 -56.66
CA LYS A 6 15.45 -48.04 -56.63
C LYS A 6 16.04 -47.08 -55.60
N LEU A 7 16.63 -46.03 -56.08
CA LEU A 7 17.14 -44.89 -55.31
C LEU A 7 15.90 -44.04 -54.88
N LEU A 8 15.59 -44.04 -53.59
CA LEU A 8 14.56 -43.16 -53.02
C LEU A 8 15.24 -41.81 -52.71
N ILE A 9 14.91 -40.78 -53.46
CA ILE A 9 15.24 -39.39 -53.14
C ILE A 9 14.17 -38.88 -52.16
N LEU A 10 14.60 -38.61 -50.93
CA LEU A 10 13.78 -37.95 -49.88
C LEU A 10 13.87 -36.45 -50.08
N PRO A 11 12.79 -35.69 -50.29
CA PRO A 11 12.84 -34.22 -50.31
C PRO A 11 12.97 -33.77 -48.85
N ALA A 12 14.05 -33.05 -48.54
CA ALA A 12 14.18 -32.27 -47.34
C ALA A 12 13.21 -31.09 -47.37
N VAL A 13 12.10 -31.22 -46.62
CA VAL A 13 11.21 -30.10 -46.37
C VAL A 13 11.87 -29.22 -45.31
N CYS A 14 12.45 -28.08 -45.74
CA CYS A 14 12.80 -26.99 -44.82
C CYS A 14 11.51 -26.42 -44.22
N LEU A 15 11.21 -26.82 -42.99
CA LEU A 15 10.26 -26.09 -42.15
C LEU A 15 10.87 -24.72 -41.79
N ILE A 16 10.52 -23.72 -42.53
CA ILE A 16 10.71 -22.33 -42.13
C ILE A 16 9.70 -22.10 -41.00
N THR A 17 10.17 -22.15 -39.75
CA THR A 17 9.41 -21.63 -38.61
C THR A 17 9.38 -20.12 -38.76
N VAL A 18 8.32 -19.61 -39.38
CA VAL A 18 7.94 -18.22 -39.22
C VAL A 18 7.50 -18.09 -37.76
N SER A 19 8.39 -17.59 -36.91
CA SER A 19 8.01 -17.04 -35.64
C SER A 19 7.10 -15.85 -35.96
N CYS A 20 5.80 -16.01 -35.85
CA CYS A 20 4.95 -14.85 -35.66
C CYS A 20 5.37 -14.27 -34.32
N GLU A 21 6.13 -13.18 -34.32
CA GLU A 21 6.04 -12.23 -33.24
C GLU A 21 4.55 -11.84 -33.22
N LEU A 22 3.85 -12.24 -32.18
CA LEU A 22 2.59 -11.62 -31.82
C LEU A 22 2.98 -10.20 -31.44
N GLU A 23 2.88 -9.29 -32.41
CA GLU A 23 2.77 -7.88 -32.08
C GLU A 23 1.58 -7.82 -31.11
N ASP A 24 1.82 -7.35 -29.90
CA ASP A 24 0.74 -6.99 -28.96
C ASP A 24 -0.15 -6.04 -29.76
N GLY A 25 -1.37 -6.49 -30.10
CA GLY A 25 -2.28 -5.70 -30.89
C GLY A 25 -2.47 -4.36 -30.21
N GLU A 26 -2.16 -3.27 -30.91
CA GLU A 26 -2.41 -1.92 -30.43
C GLU A 26 -3.78 -1.86 -29.78
N ASN A 27 -3.85 -1.41 -28.54
CA ASN A 27 -5.12 -1.16 -27.88
C ASN A 27 -5.79 0.03 -28.55
N LEU A 28 -6.55 -0.22 -29.60
CA LEU A 28 -7.25 0.80 -30.38
C LEU A 28 -8.30 1.59 -29.56
N ASN A 29 -8.53 1.21 -28.32
CA ASN A 29 -9.51 1.82 -27.42
C ASN A 29 -8.87 2.68 -26.30
N GLY A 30 -7.56 2.83 -26.27
CA GLY A 30 -6.84 3.65 -25.31
C GLY A 30 -5.52 4.18 -25.86
N PRO A 31 -4.92 5.21 -25.24
CA PRO A 31 -3.64 5.76 -25.69
C PRO A 31 -2.53 4.71 -25.53
N THR A 32 -1.61 4.67 -26.50
CA THR A 32 -0.39 3.84 -26.40
C THR A 32 0.68 4.59 -25.59
N ALA A 33 1.63 3.85 -24.99
CA ALA A 33 2.75 4.48 -24.30
C ALA A 33 3.51 5.47 -25.20
N GLU A 34 3.75 5.12 -26.47
CA GLU A 34 4.40 5.98 -27.45
C GLU A 34 3.58 7.24 -27.74
N SER A 35 2.23 7.15 -27.83
CA SER A 35 1.38 8.32 -28.05
C SER A 35 1.44 9.29 -26.88
N ILE A 36 1.45 8.77 -25.64
CA ILE A 36 1.56 9.59 -24.44
C ILE A 36 2.93 10.27 -24.36
N GLN A 37 4.03 9.55 -24.62
CA GLN A 37 5.39 10.10 -24.58
C GLN A 37 5.59 11.26 -25.58
N ASN A 38 4.96 11.21 -26.75
CA ASN A 38 5.06 12.25 -27.76
C ASN A 38 4.22 13.50 -27.48
N GLY A 39 3.49 13.51 -26.36
CA GLY A 39 2.63 14.59 -25.92
C GLY A 39 1.22 14.08 -25.61
N ILE A 40 0.64 14.52 -24.50
CA ILE A 40 -0.65 14.04 -23.99
C ILE A 40 -1.74 15.10 -24.24
N SER A 41 -2.89 14.68 -24.72
CA SER A 41 -4.09 15.52 -24.79
C SER A 41 -4.82 15.58 -23.44
N ARG A 42 -5.76 16.53 -23.25
CA ARG A 42 -6.56 16.62 -22.03
C ARG A 42 -7.37 15.36 -21.76
N GLY A 43 -7.94 14.74 -22.80
CA GLY A 43 -8.71 13.50 -22.65
C GLY A 43 -7.85 12.29 -22.29
N GLU A 44 -6.64 12.22 -22.81
CA GLU A 44 -5.67 11.18 -22.46
C GLU A 44 -5.15 11.37 -21.02
N LEU A 45 -4.91 12.63 -20.59
CA LEU A 45 -4.53 12.92 -19.20
C LEU A 45 -5.61 12.44 -18.22
N GLU A 46 -6.87 12.74 -18.47
CA GLU A 46 -8.01 12.27 -17.67
C GLU A 46 -8.03 10.74 -17.55
N GLN A 47 -7.87 10.03 -18.67
CA GLN A 47 -7.88 8.56 -18.70
C GLN A 47 -6.67 7.96 -17.99
N THR A 48 -5.48 8.51 -18.21
CA THR A 48 -4.24 7.95 -17.64
C THR A 48 -4.11 8.23 -16.15
N VAL A 49 -4.56 9.38 -15.66
CA VAL A 49 -4.67 9.66 -14.21
C VAL A 49 -5.64 8.68 -13.55
N SER A 50 -6.80 8.42 -14.17
CA SER A 50 -7.73 7.39 -13.68
C SER A 50 -7.09 6.00 -13.69
N GLY A 51 -6.23 5.70 -14.68
CA GLY A 51 -5.42 4.48 -14.75
C GLY A 51 -4.47 4.35 -13.56
N VAL A 52 -3.65 5.37 -13.30
CA VAL A 52 -2.72 5.39 -12.15
C VAL A 52 -3.46 5.14 -10.83
N LEU A 53 -4.60 5.80 -10.60
CA LEU A 53 -5.41 5.61 -9.40
C LEU A 53 -6.02 4.20 -9.32
N SER A 54 -6.33 3.59 -10.46
CA SER A 54 -6.76 2.18 -10.51
C SER A 54 -5.61 1.24 -10.15
N ASP A 55 -4.40 1.52 -10.64
CA ASP A 55 -3.21 0.70 -10.39
C ASP A 55 -2.78 0.71 -8.93
N MET A 56 -2.98 1.83 -8.21
CA MET A 56 -2.76 1.90 -6.76
C MET A 56 -3.59 0.86 -5.97
N ARG A 57 -4.71 0.41 -6.51
CA ARG A 57 -5.58 -0.60 -5.89
C ARG A 57 -5.18 -2.05 -6.23
N LEU A 58 -4.32 -2.24 -7.25
CA LEU A 58 -3.89 -3.57 -7.69
C LEU A 58 -3.12 -4.28 -6.59
N ARG A 59 -3.48 -5.55 -6.33
CA ARG A 59 -2.78 -6.43 -5.37
C ARG A 59 -2.67 -5.88 -3.95
N ILE A 60 -3.51 -4.92 -3.57
CA ILE A 60 -3.57 -4.39 -2.21
C ILE A 60 -3.90 -5.49 -1.19
N ASP A 61 -4.75 -6.46 -1.58
CA ASP A 61 -5.09 -7.63 -0.77
C ASP A 61 -3.86 -8.48 -0.46
N THR A 62 -3.03 -8.76 -1.46
CA THR A 62 -1.82 -9.56 -1.28
C THR A 62 -0.79 -8.84 -0.41
N GLN A 63 -0.67 -7.52 -0.55
CA GLN A 63 0.22 -6.71 0.27
C GLN A 63 -0.25 -6.67 1.73
N VAL A 64 -1.53 -6.38 1.95
CA VAL A 64 -2.12 -6.32 3.29
C VAL A 64 -2.09 -7.70 3.95
N ASP A 65 -2.45 -8.78 3.24
CA ASP A 65 -2.36 -10.15 3.77
C ASP A 65 -0.92 -10.48 4.21
N GLY A 66 0.07 -10.21 3.38
CA GLY A 66 1.47 -10.49 3.70
C GLY A 66 1.96 -9.76 4.94
N GLN A 67 1.70 -8.45 5.01
CA GLN A 67 2.13 -7.61 6.13
C GLN A 67 1.34 -7.88 7.41
N SER A 68 0.03 -8.14 7.33
CA SER A 68 -0.79 -8.47 8.49
C SER A 68 -0.45 -9.85 9.08
N LEU A 69 -0.09 -10.82 8.24
CA LEU A 69 0.42 -12.11 8.73
C LEU A 69 1.78 -11.93 9.43
N ALA A 70 2.68 -11.13 8.85
CA ALA A 70 3.95 -10.80 9.47
C ALA A 70 3.76 -10.09 10.82
N GLY A 71 2.75 -9.20 10.92
CA GLY A 71 2.35 -8.51 12.14
C GLY A 71 1.51 -9.32 13.13
N ARG A 72 1.17 -10.57 12.81
CA ARG A 72 0.30 -11.40 13.64
C ARG A 72 -1.05 -10.75 13.94
N GLU A 73 -1.65 -10.12 12.92
CA GLU A 73 -3.00 -9.55 13.04
C GLU A 73 -4.07 -10.63 12.78
N TYR A 74 -3.84 -11.46 11.76
CA TYR A 74 -4.74 -12.57 11.40
C TYR A 74 -3.98 -13.68 10.67
N TYR A 75 -4.63 -14.84 10.50
CA TYR A 75 -4.20 -15.93 9.63
C TYR A 75 -4.92 -15.85 8.29
N ARG A 76 -4.23 -16.16 7.22
CA ARG A 76 -4.78 -16.30 5.90
C ARG A 76 -4.88 -17.79 5.54
N PHE A 77 -6.08 -18.36 5.66
CA PHE A 77 -6.32 -19.74 5.30
C PHE A 77 -6.73 -19.85 3.84
N GLN A 78 -5.99 -20.66 3.10
CA GLN A 78 -6.22 -20.93 1.68
C GLN A 78 -5.71 -22.33 1.37
N SER A 79 -6.62 -23.33 1.41
CA SER A 79 -6.23 -24.74 1.28
C SER A 79 -5.64 -25.10 -0.07
N SER A 80 -5.98 -24.37 -1.14
CA SER A 80 -5.39 -24.53 -2.49
C SER A 80 -3.96 -23.97 -2.57
N ASP A 81 -3.57 -23.08 -1.66
CA ASP A 81 -2.24 -22.49 -1.59
C ASP A 81 -1.81 -22.29 -0.12
N PRO A 82 -1.12 -23.25 0.46
CA PRO A 82 -0.75 -23.21 1.87
C PRO A 82 0.40 -22.25 2.21
N ARG A 83 1.00 -21.58 1.22
CA ARG A 83 2.20 -20.74 1.39
C ARG A 83 2.02 -19.57 2.33
N TRP A 84 0.80 -19.09 2.54
CA TRP A 84 0.53 -18.13 3.62
C TRP A 84 0.91 -18.67 5.00
N ALA A 85 0.63 -19.95 5.26
CA ALA A 85 0.96 -20.60 6.53
C ALA A 85 2.34 -21.27 6.55
N SER A 86 2.81 -21.81 5.41
CA SER A 86 4.10 -22.50 5.33
C SER A 86 5.30 -21.57 5.14
N ASP A 87 5.12 -20.45 4.44
CA ASP A 87 6.20 -19.53 4.10
C ASP A 87 6.12 -18.27 4.95
N VAL A 88 4.99 -17.53 4.87
CA VAL A 88 4.88 -16.21 5.52
C VAL A 88 4.87 -16.33 7.05
N MET A 89 4.12 -17.29 7.62
CA MET A 89 4.11 -17.47 9.08
C MET A 89 5.44 -18.00 9.61
N THR A 90 6.19 -18.78 8.82
CA THR A 90 7.47 -19.35 9.23
C THR A 90 8.68 -18.47 8.88
N GLY A 91 8.50 -17.41 8.11
CA GLY A 91 9.58 -16.56 7.62
C GLY A 91 10.47 -17.22 6.55
N ASN A 92 10.09 -18.39 6.01
CA ASN A 92 10.80 -19.05 4.90
C ASN A 92 10.32 -18.48 3.56
N LEU A 93 10.60 -17.21 3.33
CA LEU A 93 10.10 -16.48 2.19
C LEU A 93 10.87 -16.81 0.91
N ASP A 94 10.12 -16.96 -0.19
CA ASP A 94 10.65 -17.17 -1.53
C ASP A 94 10.59 -15.86 -2.34
N ASN A 95 11.67 -15.54 -3.03
CA ASN A 95 11.80 -14.29 -3.78
C ASN A 95 11.15 -14.30 -5.17
N ASN A 96 10.54 -15.41 -5.57
CA ASN A 96 9.81 -15.55 -6.83
C ASN A 96 8.33 -15.93 -6.63
N THR A 97 7.85 -15.91 -5.39
CA THR A 97 6.48 -16.27 -5.04
C THR A 97 5.56 -15.05 -5.03
N PHE A 98 4.27 -15.27 -5.27
CA PHE A 98 3.26 -14.23 -5.45
C PHE A 98 3.22 -13.19 -4.30
N TYR A 99 3.39 -13.59 -3.04
CA TYR A 99 3.37 -12.68 -1.88
C TYR A 99 4.57 -11.71 -1.87
N THR A 100 5.67 -12.05 -2.58
CA THR A 100 6.82 -11.17 -2.77
C THR A 100 6.67 -10.33 -4.03
N THR A 101 6.34 -10.98 -5.16
CA THR A 101 6.46 -10.38 -6.49
C THR A 101 5.25 -9.54 -6.89
N THR A 102 4.02 -9.98 -6.58
CA THR A 102 2.84 -9.32 -7.14
C THR A 102 2.53 -7.94 -6.51
N PRO A 103 2.63 -7.74 -5.17
CA PRO A 103 2.48 -6.39 -4.63
C PRO A 103 3.63 -5.47 -5.05
N TYR A 104 4.86 -5.98 -5.09
CA TYR A 104 6.01 -5.23 -5.57
C TYR A 104 5.80 -4.71 -6.99
N SER A 105 5.46 -5.60 -7.93
CA SER A 105 5.22 -5.22 -9.33
C SER A 105 4.04 -4.25 -9.47
N ALA A 106 2.95 -4.43 -8.71
CA ALA A 106 1.79 -3.56 -8.77
C ALA A 106 2.14 -2.11 -8.40
N ARG A 107 2.94 -1.91 -7.34
CA ARG A 107 3.40 -0.54 -6.97
C ARG A 107 4.25 0.07 -8.07
N TYR A 108 5.19 -0.68 -8.65
CA TYR A 108 6.01 -0.18 -9.74
C TYR A 108 5.24 0.05 -11.06
N THR A 109 4.12 -0.65 -11.29
CA THR A 109 3.23 -0.32 -12.42
C THR A 109 2.68 1.09 -12.28
N SER A 110 2.12 1.45 -11.12
CA SER A 110 1.61 2.80 -10.86
C SER A 110 2.71 3.87 -10.99
N ILE A 111 3.94 3.60 -10.48
CA ILE A 111 5.08 4.52 -10.60
C ILE A 111 5.50 4.71 -12.06
N LYS A 112 5.56 3.62 -12.83
CA LYS A 112 5.89 3.66 -14.27
C LYS A 112 4.87 4.50 -15.05
N ASP A 113 3.59 4.30 -14.79
CA ASP A 113 2.54 5.01 -15.50
C ASP A 113 2.50 6.48 -15.10
N ALA A 114 2.78 6.83 -13.84
CA ALA A 114 2.98 8.21 -13.42
C ALA A 114 4.19 8.88 -14.14
N ASN A 115 5.32 8.17 -14.30
CA ASN A 115 6.47 8.67 -15.05
C ASN A 115 6.13 8.92 -16.53
N LEU A 116 5.37 8.01 -17.14
CA LEU A 116 4.92 8.14 -18.52
C LEU A 116 4.06 9.40 -18.73
N ILE A 117 3.16 9.70 -17.79
CA ILE A 117 2.33 10.90 -17.84
C ILE A 117 3.18 12.16 -17.66
N LEU A 118 4.14 12.15 -16.72
CA LEU A 118 5.07 13.27 -16.50
C LEU A 118 5.88 13.59 -17.77
N GLU A 119 6.38 12.57 -18.46
CA GLU A 119 7.07 12.73 -19.74
C GLU A 119 6.14 13.31 -20.82
N GLY A 120 4.92 12.76 -20.93
CA GLY A 120 3.91 13.25 -21.88
C GLY A 120 3.52 14.71 -21.62
N LEU A 121 3.36 15.12 -20.37
CA LEU A 121 3.08 16.51 -20.01
C LEU A 121 4.21 17.45 -20.45
N SER A 122 5.47 17.06 -20.26
CA SER A 122 6.63 17.85 -20.65
C SER A 122 6.72 18.07 -22.18
N ASN A 123 6.15 17.15 -22.97
CA ASN A 123 6.14 17.18 -24.44
C ASN A 123 4.85 17.77 -25.02
N SER A 124 3.92 18.27 -24.18
CA SER A 124 2.58 18.76 -24.59
C SER A 124 2.53 20.26 -24.75
N GLU A 125 3.40 20.83 -25.62
CA GLU A 125 3.46 22.28 -25.86
C GLU A 125 2.09 22.89 -26.25
N GLY A 126 1.65 23.90 -25.50
CA GLY A 126 0.45 24.69 -25.77
C GLY A 126 -0.90 24.00 -25.53
N ILE A 127 -0.92 22.78 -24.97
CA ILE A 127 -2.14 22.07 -24.61
C ILE A 127 -2.57 22.44 -23.20
N PHE A 128 -1.60 22.55 -22.29
CA PHE A 128 -1.79 22.90 -20.88
C PHE A 128 -1.12 24.24 -20.57
N THR A 129 -1.66 24.96 -19.60
CA THR A 129 -0.97 26.10 -18.99
C THR A 129 0.17 25.60 -18.10
N GLU A 130 1.14 26.46 -17.82
CA GLU A 130 2.22 26.17 -16.87
C GLU A 130 1.69 25.74 -15.49
N THR A 131 0.63 26.40 -15.02
CA THR A 131 -0.03 26.09 -13.74
C THR A 131 -0.66 24.69 -13.74
N GLU A 132 -1.34 24.32 -14.84
CA GLU A 132 -1.94 22.98 -14.96
C GLU A 132 -0.89 21.86 -15.00
N VAL A 133 0.24 22.10 -15.68
CA VAL A 133 1.38 21.17 -15.69
C VAL A 133 1.93 21.04 -14.27
N THR A 134 2.19 22.15 -13.59
CA THR A 134 2.73 22.17 -12.23
C THR A 134 1.81 21.45 -11.25
N ALA A 135 0.47 21.67 -11.32
CA ALA A 135 -0.50 20.93 -10.51
C ALA A 135 -0.45 19.43 -10.75
N SER A 136 -0.39 19.02 -12.02
CA SER A 136 -0.32 17.61 -12.41
C SER A 136 0.97 16.93 -11.95
N GLU A 137 2.10 17.63 -12.03
CA GLU A 137 3.39 17.15 -11.51
C GLU A 137 3.31 16.94 -9.99
N GLY A 138 2.76 17.89 -9.24
CA GLY A 138 2.58 17.79 -7.80
C GLY A 138 1.70 16.61 -7.41
N PHE A 139 0.62 16.38 -8.13
CA PHE A 139 -0.24 15.21 -7.96
C PHE A 139 0.52 13.91 -8.22
N LEU A 140 1.12 13.75 -9.39
CA LEU A 140 1.81 12.52 -9.80
C LEU A 140 3.02 12.20 -8.92
N ASN A 141 3.80 13.21 -8.52
CA ASN A 141 4.95 13.03 -7.63
C ASN A 141 4.51 12.62 -6.21
N THR A 142 3.36 13.11 -5.71
CA THR A 142 2.78 12.64 -4.45
C THR A 142 2.39 11.16 -4.53
N ILE A 143 1.71 10.75 -5.62
CA ILE A 143 1.35 9.35 -5.84
C ILE A 143 2.59 8.46 -5.95
N LYS A 144 3.60 8.86 -6.74
CA LYS A 144 4.88 8.14 -6.82
C LYS A 144 5.54 7.96 -5.46
N ALA A 145 5.58 9.01 -4.64
CA ALA A 145 6.15 8.95 -3.31
C ALA A 145 5.39 7.98 -2.40
N HIS A 146 4.05 7.98 -2.45
CA HIS A 146 3.22 7.02 -1.74
C HIS A 146 3.53 5.58 -2.16
N GLU A 147 3.55 5.30 -3.47
CA GLU A 147 3.80 3.96 -3.98
C GLU A 147 5.23 3.47 -3.67
N LEU A 148 6.24 4.35 -3.77
CA LEU A 148 7.61 4.04 -3.32
C LEU A 148 7.66 3.71 -1.81
N LEU A 149 6.90 4.42 -0.97
CA LEU A 149 6.79 4.10 0.45
C LEU A 149 6.18 2.71 0.67
N MET A 150 5.16 2.34 -0.12
CA MET A 150 4.53 1.02 -0.04
C MET A 150 5.52 -0.10 -0.41
N VAL A 151 6.37 0.11 -1.44
CA VAL A 151 7.46 -0.83 -1.77
C VAL A 151 8.49 -0.87 -0.64
N LEU A 152 8.92 0.29 -0.12
CA LEU A 152 9.93 0.37 0.94
C LEU A 152 9.45 -0.29 2.23
N ASN A 153 8.17 -0.17 2.56
CA ASN A 153 7.56 -0.87 3.70
C ASN A 153 7.67 -2.39 3.58
N GLN A 154 7.58 -2.94 2.37
CA GLN A 154 7.76 -4.38 2.12
C GLN A 154 9.24 -4.77 2.12
N GLN A 155 10.13 -3.97 1.50
CA GLN A 155 11.53 -4.29 1.25
C GLN A 155 12.47 -3.88 2.40
N TYR A 156 12.14 -2.87 3.16
CA TYR A 156 12.88 -2.35 4.30
C TYR A 156 14.39 -2.22 4.01
N GLN A 157 15.27 -2.96 4.73
CA GLN A 157 16.72 -2.86 4.60
C GLN A 157 17.28 -3.40 3.27
N ASN A 158 16.49 -4.13 2.50
CA ASN A 158 16.88 -4.49 1.13
C ASN A 158 17.02 -3.25 0.24
N GLY A 159 16.36 -2.13 0.60
CA GLY A 159 16.28 -0.96 -0.25
C GLY A 159 15.39 -1.16 -1.46
N ILE A 160 15.25 -0.11 -2.25
CA ILE A 160 14.42 -0.08 -3.45
C ILE A 160 15.06 0.75 -4.56
N ARG A 161 14.60 0.56 -5.81
CA ARG A 161 14.86 1.50 -6.88
C ARG A 161 13.88 2.66 -6.79
N VAL A 162 14.37 3.88 -6.77
CA VAL A 162 13.51 5.08 -6.73
C VAL A 162 13.38 5.73 -8.11
N ASP A 163 14.32 5.48 -9.00
CA ASP A 163 14.31 5.94 -10.39
C ASP A 163 14.18 4.77 -11.35
N ILE A 164 13.05 4.73 -12.05
CA ILE A 164 12.70 3.78 -13.09
C ILE A 164 12.20 4.52 -14.36
N SER A 165 12.58 5.79 -14.54
CA SER A 165 12.12 6.61 -15.65
C SER A 165 12.65 6.10 -17.00
N ASP A 166 13.87 5.57 -17.05
CA ASP A 166 14.43 4.93 -18.22
C ASP A 166 14.41 3.39 -18.06
N PRO A 167 13.52 2.66 -18.76
CA PRO A 167 13.43 1.20 -18.66
C PRO A 167 14.71 0.46 -19.11
N GLU A 168 15.52 1.07 -19.98
CA GLU A 168 16.78 0.49 -20.48
C GLU A 168 17.95 0.76 -19.53
N ASN A 169 17.80 1.74 -18.62
CA ASN A 169 18.86 2.15 -17.70
C ASN A 169 18.29 2.52 -16.33
N LEU A 170 17.76 1.52 -15.63
CA LEU A 170 17.16 1.71 -14.29
C LEU A 170 18.18 2.25 -13.29
N GLY A 171 17.74 3.16 -12.44
CA GLY A 171 18.54 3.69 -11.32
C GLY A 171 19.02 2.61 -10.35
N PRO A 172 20.01 2.91 -9.49
CA PRO A 172 20.52 1.96 -8.51
C PRO A 172 19.48 1.67 -7.41
N PHE A 173 19.68 0.57 -6.67
CA PHE A 173 19.01 0.38 -5.38
C PHE A 173 19.57 1.36 -4.37
N LEU A 174 18.69 2.11 -3.70
CA LEU A 174 19.01 2.91 -2.54
C LEU A 174 18.68 2.11 -1.27
N GLY A 175 19.55 2.13 -0.27
CA GLY A 175 19.27 1.56 1.05
C GLY A 175 18.09 2.26 1.73
N TYR A 176 17.58 1.69 2.83
CA TYR A 176 16.38 2.20 3.50
C TYR A 176 16.46 3.70 3.81
N ASP A 177 17.55 4.15 4.44
CA ASP A 177 17.70 5.55 4.86
C ASP A 177 17.77 6.53 3.67
N GLU A 178 18.44 6.12 2.59
CA GLU A 178 18.53 6.90 1.35
C GLU A 178 17.18 6.90 0.61
N ALA A 179 16.52 5.76 0.52
CA ALA A 179 15.23 5.64 -0.15
C ALA A 179 14.13 6.43 0.56
N ILE A 180 14.03 6.35 1.89
CA ILE A 180 13.02 7.09 2.64
C ILE A 180 13.32 8.61 2.65
N ALA A 181 14.61 9.00 2.57
CA ALA A 181 15.00 10.40 2.38
C ALA A 181 14.60 10.90 0.99
N PHE A 182 14.80 10.09 -0.06
CA PHE A 182 14.34 10.41 -1.42
C PHE A 182 12.82 10.61 -1.46
N ILE A 183 12.05 9.69 -0.86
CA ILE A 183 10.58 9.80 -0.76
C ILE A 183 10.16 11.09 -0.07
N SER A 184 10.82 11.43 1.04
CA SER A 184 10.57 12.69 1.77
C SER A 184 10.85 13.92 0.91
N ASN A 185 11.97 13.94 0.17
CA ASN A 185 12.32 15.05 -0.72
C ASN A 185 11.30 15.17 -1.88
N LEU A 186 10.91 14.05 -2.48
CA LEU A 186 9.90 14.03 -3.55
C LEU A 186 8.55 14.59 -3.07
N LEU A 187 8.14 14.27 -1.83
CA LEU A 187 6.93 14.86 -1.23
C LEU A 187 7.07 16.38 -1.01
N GLY A 188 8.26 16.84 -0.61
CA GLY A 188 8.54 18.27 -0.47
C GLY A 188 8.52 19.04 -1.81
N GLU A 189 9.08 18.44 -2.86
CA GLU A 189 9.01 18.99 -4.23
C GLU A 189 7.56 19.01 -4.72
N ALA A 190 6.82 17.92 -4.53
CA ALA A 190 5.40 17.84 -4.90
C ALA A 190 4.55 18.86 -4.13
N ALA A 191 4.82 19.11 -2.86
CA ALA A 191 4.15 20.15 -2.08
C ALA A 191 4.36 21.54 -2.71
N THR A 192 5.60 21.86 -3.10
CA THR A 192 5.92 23.14 -3.76
C THR A 192 5.21 23.27 -5.11
N GLN A 193 5.10 22.17 -5.87
CA GLN A 193 4.36 22.13 -7.13
C GLN A 193 2.86 22.36 -6.89
N LEU A 194 2.25 21.72 -5.88
CA LEU A 194 0.84 21.90 -5.53
C LEU A 194 0.54 23.34 -5.06
N GLU A 195 1.43 23.96 -4.28
CA GLU A 195 1.32 25.36 -3.85
C GLU A 195 1.30 26.34 -5.04
N ASN A 196 1.92 25.98 -6.17
CA ASN A 196 1.96 26.77 -7.40
C ASN A 196 1.01 26.22 -8.49
N GLY A 197 0.21 25.21 -8.19
CA GLY A 197 -0.66 24.49 -9.13
C GLY A 197 -2.00 25.17 -9.45
N GLY A 198 -2.25 26.37 -8.90
CA GLY A 198 -3.53 27.10 -9.12
C GLY A 198 -4.70 26.47 -8.37
N ASP A 199 -5.92 26.75 -8.85
CA ASP A 199 -7.14 26.44 -8.12
C ASP A 199 -7.76 25.07 -8.47
N GLU A 200 -7.47 24.54 -9.66
CA GLU A 200 -8.09 23.30 -10.18
C GLU A 200 -7.07 22.42 -10.91
N PHE A 201 -7.25 21.11 -10.82
CA PHE A 201 -6.54 20.15 -11.67
C PHE A 201 -7.11 20.13 -13.09
N PRO A 202 -6.31 19.86 -14.14
CA PRO A 202 -6.81 19.69 -15.50
C PRO A 202 -7.49 18.33 -15.74
N PHE A 203 -7.78 17.56 -14.69
CA PHE A 203 -8.46 16.26 -14.68
C PHE A 203 -9.36 16.13 -13.44
N SER A 204 -10.30 15.20 -13.50
CA SER A 204 -11.22 14.89 -12.40
C SER A 204 -10.65 13.81 -11.48
N LEU A 205 -10.96 13.89 -10.20
CA LEU A 205 -10.61 12.86 -9.22
C LEU A 205 -11.87 12.08 -8.78
N PRO A 206 -11.76 10.78 -8.44
CA PRO A 206 -12.88 9.98 -7.97
C PRO A 206 -13.34 10.41 -6.58
N GLU A 207 -14.55 9.94 -6.18
CA GLU A 207 -15.19 10.25 -4.90
C GLU A 207 -14.27 10.10 -3.68
N GLY A 208 -13.41 9.08 -3.67
CA GLY A 208 -12.46 8.86 -2.57
C GLY A 208 -11.43 9.97 -2.37
N PHE A 209 -11.33 10.92 -3.29
CA PHE A 209 -10.48 12.11 -3.21
C PHE A 209 -11.27 13.39 -2.98
N THR A 210 -12.51 13.33 -2.51
CA THR A 210 -13.38 14.53 -2.33
C THR A 210 -12.75 15.58 -1.42
N ILE A 211 -12.02 15.18 -0.37
CA ILE A 211 -11.28 16.08 0.52
C ILE A 211 -9.90 16.49 -0.03
N ALA A 212 -9.56 16.07 -1.24
CA ALA A 212 -8.27 16.30 -1.88
C ALA A 212 -8.44 16.52 -3.41
N ASN A 213 -9.52 17.19 -3.83
CA ASN A 213 -9.89 17.29 -5.25
C ASN A 213 -9.44 18.60 -5.92
N THR A 214 -8.78 19.48 -5.20
CA THR A 214 -8.09 20.66 -5.73
C THR A 214 -6.61 20.61 -5.39
N PRO A 215 -5.71 21.34 -6.07
CA PRO A 215 -4.29 21.40 -5.68
C PRO A 215 -4.07 21.80 -4.22
N GLU A 216 -4.83 22.78 -3.70
CA GLU A 216 -4.77 23.20 -2.28
C GLU A 216 -5.17 22.07 -1.33
N ASP A 217 -6.27 21.38 -1.60
CA ASP A 217 -6.72 20.29 -0.73
C ASP A 217 -5.85 19.04 -0.89
N PHE A 218 -5.37 18.76 -2.11
CA PHE A 218 -4.42 17.65 -2.34
C PHE A 218 -3.06 17.91 -1.65
N LEU A 219 -2.66 19.16 -1.50
CA LEU A 219 -1.50 19.54 -0.68
C LEU A 219 -1.64 19.07 0.77
N LYS A 220 -2.85 19.15 1.35
CA LYS A 220 -3.12 18.62 2.70
C LYS A 220 -2.94 17.11 2.76
N PHE A 221 -3.36 16.38 1.73
CA PHE A 221 -3.11 14.94 1.59
C PHE A 221 -1.61 14.65 1.42
N ASN A 222 -0.90 15.39 0.57
CA ASN A 222 0.55 15.28 0.43
C ASN A 222 1.25 15.43 1.79
N LYS A 223 0.90 16.48 2.56
CA LYS A 223 1.47 16.73 3.88
C LYS A 223 1.14 15.62 4.89
N ALA A 224 -0.06 15.02 4.83
CA ALA A 224 -0.40 13.85 5.63
C ALA A 224 0.51 12.64 5.33
N VAL A 225 0.73 12.33 4.06
CA VAL A 225 1.66 11.27 3.65
C VAL A 225 3.10 11.60 4.04
N HIS A 226 3.51 12.87 3.88
CA HIS A 226 4.85 13.33 4.26
C HIS A 226 5.08 13.24 5.77
N ALA A 227 4.08 13.59 6.57
CA ALA A 227 4.13 13.43 8.02
C ALA A 227 4.32 11.95 8.43
N ARG A 228 3.59 11.01 7.79
CA ARG A 228 3.80 9.56 7.97
C ARG A 228 5.26 9.17 7.67
N VAL A 229 5.83 9.68 6.58
CA VAL A 229 7.24 9.43 6.21
C VAL A 229 8.19 9.99 7.27
N GLN A 230 7.98 11.21 7.77
CA GLN A 230 8.84 11.81 8.80
C GLN A 230 8.74 11.05 10.14
N VAL A 231 7.55 10.62 10.54
CA VAL A 231 7.36 9.76 11.72
C VAL A 231 8.12 8.44 11.56
N TYR A 232 8.05 7.81 10.37
CA TYR A 232 8.78 6.56 10.10
C TYR A 232 10.31 6.74 10.13
N ARG A 233 10.81 7.95 9.85
CA ARG A 233 12.22 8.33 9.99
C ARG A 233 12.62 8.69 11.43
N GLY A 234 11.65 8.82 12.35
CA GLY A 234 11.88 9.35 13.69
C GLY A 234 12.11 10.86 13.74
N ASN A 235 11.84 11.58 12.65
CA ASN A 235 11.99 13.05 12.56
C ASN A 235 10.72 13.73 13.08
N TYR A 236 10.48 13.60 14.37
CA TYR A 236 9.23 14.06 15.00
C TYR A 236 9.04 15.57 14.92
N THR A 237 10.14 16.34 15.02
CA THR A 237 10.10 17.82 14.92
C THR A 237 9.61 18.27 13.54
N GLU A 238 10.05 17.58 12.48
CA GLU A 238 9.64 17.85 11.11
C GLU A 238 8.23 17.32 10.79
N ALA A 239 7.78 16.29 11.51
CA ALA A 239 6.44 15.72 11.33
C ALA A 239 5.34 16.67 11.85
N LEU A 240 5.57 17.38 12.95
CA LEU A 240 4.54 18.20 13.59
C LEU A 240 3.95 19.28 12.67
N PRO A 241 4.72 20.17 12.03
CA PRO A 241 4.14 21.16 11.12
C PRO A 241 3.46 20.53 9.91
N LEU A 242 3.91 19.38 9.42
CA LEU A 242 3.25 18.67 8.34
C LEU A 242 1.88 18.11 8.76
N LEU A 243 1.77 17.62 10.00
CA LEU A 243 0.49 17.18 10.56
C LEU A 243 -0.48 18.34 10.73
N GLU A 244 0.00 19.47 11.26
CA GLU A 244 -0.80 20.69 11.46
C GLU A 244 -1.30 21.28 10.12
N ASP A 245 -0.49 21.23 9.08
CA ASP A 245 -0.82 21.70 7.73
C ASP A 245 -1.57 20.66 6.87
N SER A 246 -1.77 19.44 7.36
CA SER A 246 -2.53 18.39 6.68
C SER A 246 -4.04 18.55 6.91
N PHE A 247 -4.82 17.54 6.50
CA PHE A 247 -6.23 17.48 6.87
C PHE A 247 -6.48 16.93 8.29
N MET A 248 -5.42 16.73 9.10
CA MET A 248 -5.56 16.33 10.50
C MET A 248 -6.45 17.30 11.27
N ASN A 249 -7.42 16.76 12.00
CA ASN A 249 -8.33 17.54 12.81
C ASN A 249 -8.61 16.84 14.15
N LEU A 250 -8.05 17.39 15.23
CA LEU A 250 -8.22 16.85 16.58
C LEU A 250 -9.66 16.93 17.11
N ASN A 251 -10.52 17.76 16.49
CA ASN A 251 -11.92 17.92 16.85
C ASN A 251 -12.88 17.45 15.75
N GLY A 252 -12.33 16.87 14.67
CA GLY A 252 -13.09 16.43 13.50
C GLY A 252 -13.50 14.96 13.57
N ASP A 253 -14.07 14.52 12.46
CA ASP A 253 -14.39 13.11 12.26
C ASP A 253 -13.09 12.30 12.07
N LEU A 254 -12.88 11.30 12.91
CA LEU A 254 -11.71 10.42 12.82
C LEU A 254 -11.73 9.52 11.58
N SER A 255 -12.89 9.32 10.96
CA SER A 255 -13.05 8.56 9.73
C SER A 255 -12.82 9.37 8.45
N GLU A 256 -12.65 10.71 8.55
CA GLU A 256 -12.33 11.54 7.38
C GLU A 256 -11.03 11.07 6.74
N SER A 257 -11.08 10.76 5.42
CA SER A 257 -9.98 10.07 4.74
C SER A 257 -9.89 10.36 3.26
N VAL A 258 -8.72 10.10 2.69
CA VAL A 258 -8.56 9.77 1.27
C VAL A 258 -8.62 8.26 1.15
N TYR A 259 -9.48 7.74 0.26
CA TYR A 259 -9.77 6.32 0.17
C TYR A 259 -9.95 5.83 -1.27
N PHE A 260 -9.80 4.54 -1.46
CA PHE A 260 -10.13 3.86 -2.71
C PHE A 260 -11.58 3.40 -2.70
N THR A 261 -12.29 3.71 -3.77
CA THR A 261 -13.65 3.21 -4.05
C THR A 261 -13.58 1.92 -4.85
N PHE A 262 -14.60 1.07 -4.73
CA PHE A 262 -14.73 -0.20 -5.45
C PHE A 262 -16.15 -0.36 -5.96
N SER A 263 -16.31 -1.09 -7.06
CA SER A 263 -17.65 -1.35 -7.59
C SER A 263 -17.76 -2.76 -8.20
N GLN A 264 -19.00 -3.18 -8.46
CA GLN A 264 -19.32 -4.42 -9.18
C GLN A 264 -19.55 -4.18 -10.69
N SER A 265 -19.29 -2.97 -11.19
CA SER A 265 -19.43 -2.67 -12.61
C SER A 265 -18.38 -3.42 -13.43
N GLY A 266 -18.69 -3.74 -14.68
CA GLY A 266 -17.74 -4.42 -15.58
C GLY A 266 -16.53 -3.57 -15.98
N LEU A 267 -16.49 -2.30 -15.55
CA LEU A 267 -15.39 -1.36 -15.80
C LEU A 267 -14.50 -1.13 -14.56
N ASP A 268 -14.82 -1.78 -13.45
CA ASP A 268 -14.10 -1.70 -12.19
C ASP A 268 -14.04 -3.09 -11.54
N PHE A 269 -13.49 -3.21 -10.35
CA PHE A 269 -13.40 -4.47 -9.62
C PHE A 269 -13.87 -4.31 -8.16
N PRO A 270 -14.38 -5.39 -7.55
CA PRO A 270 -14.83 -5.37 -6.16
C PRO A 270 -13.64 -5.24 -5.20
N ASN A 271 -13.92 -4.78 -3.97
CA ASN A 271 -12.92 -4.67 -2.91
C ASN A 271 -12.25 -6.04 -2.64
N PRO A 272 -10.96 -6.20 -2.94
CA PRO A 272 -10.27 -7.49 -2.80
C PRO A 272 -9.94 -7.83 -1.34
N LEU A 273 -10.12 -6.86 -0.42
CA LEU A 273 -9.98 -7.07 1.02
C LEU A 273 -11.26 -7.60 1.67
N PHE A 274 -12.41 -7.51 1.00
CA PHE A 274 -13.65 -8.09 1.49
C PHE A 274 -13.60 -9.62 1.47
N PHE A 275 -14.01 -10.23 2.57
CA PHE A 275 -14.25 -11.67 2.70
C PHE A 275 -15.56 -11.90 3.43
N SER A 276 -16.44 -12.69 2.83
CA SER A 276 -17.66 -13.11 3.54
C SER A 276 -17.30 -13.85 4.83
N ILE A 277 -18.04 -13.58 5.89
CA ILE A 277 -17.89 -14.30 7.16
C ILE A 277 -18.19 -15.80 7.01
N ASN A 278 -17.71 -16.60 7.95
CA ASN A 278 -17.93 -18.06 8.02
C ASN A 278 -17.41 -18.84 6.79
N GLN A 279 -16.43 -18.30 6.08
CA GLN A 279 -15.71 -19.04 5.03
C GLN A 279 -15.02 -20.28 5.62
N THR A 280 -14.79 -21.28 4.76
CA THR A 280 -14.03 -22.47 5.10
C THR A 280 -12.53 -22.22 4.96
N VAL A 281 -11.70 -23.20 5.29
CA VAL A 281 -10.25 -23.17 5.04
C VAL A 281 -9.87 -22.98 3.56
N ALA A 282 -10.83 -23.06 2.66
CA ALA A 282 -10.58 -22.80 1.23
C ALA A 282 -10.18 -21.33 0.98
N ASN A 283 -10.75 -20.37 1.73
CA ASN A 283 -10.48 -18.95 1.56
C ASN A 283 -11.00 -18.13 2.73
N ALA A 284 -10.21 -17.98 3.83
CA ALA A 284 -10.64 -17.25 5.01
C ALA A 284 -9.53 -16.36 5.59
N ARG A 285 -9.92 -15.22 6.19
CA ARG A 285 -9.10 -14.41 7.08
C ARG A 285 -9.58 -14.59 8.50
N ILE A 286 -8.76 -15.19 9.35
CA ILE A 286 -9.09 -15.56 10.73
C ILE A 286 -8.23 -14.76 11.67
N VAL A 287 -8.87 -13.96 12.53
CA VAL A 287 -8.21 -13.07 13.47
C VAL A 287 -7.26 -13.85 14.37
N HIS A 288 -6.06 -13.33 14.56
CA HIS A 288 -5.10 -13.91 15.48
C HIS A 288 -5.64 -13.86 16.93
N PRO A 289 -5.56 -14.94 17.72
CA PRO A 289 -6.14 -14.99 19.05
C PRO A 289 -5.70 -13.85 19.98
N SER A 290 -4.47 -13.37 19.87
CA SER A 290 -3.97 -12.25 20.68
C SER A 290 -4.73 -10.94 20.46
N PHE A 291 -5.36 -10.72 19.32
CA PHE A 291 -6.17 -9.53 19.10
C PHE A 291 -7.34 -9.47 20.11
N ILE A 292 -7.98 -10.62 20.34
CA ILE A 292 -9.10 -10.72 21.27
C ILE A 292 -8.59 -10.70 22.73
N GLN A 293 -7.47 -11.37 23.00
CA GLN A 293 -6.91 -11.49 24.35
C GLN A 293 -6.43 -10.14 24.90
N ASP A 294 -5.87 -9.29 24.03
CA ASP A 294 -5.30 -8.01 24.42
C ASP A 294 -6.30 -6.83 24.30
N THR A 295 -7.56 -7.11 23.86
CA THR A 295 -8.62 -6.09 23.74
C THR A 295 -8.95 -5.51 25.12
N LEU A 296 -8.98 -4.18 25.22
CA LEU A 296 -9.43 -3.48 26.42
C LEU A 296 -10.94 -3.66 26.61
N THR A 297 -11.35 -3.76 27.86
CA THR A 297 -12.79 -3.91 28.19
C THR A 297 -13.56 -2.67 27.74
N GLY A 298 -14.57 -2.87 26.91
CA GLY A 298 -15.43 -1.80 26.39
C GLY A 298 -15.00 -1.29 25.01
N ASP A 299 -13.85 -1.69 24.49
CA ASP A 299 -13.36 -1.24 23.17
C ASP A 299 -14.32 -1.61 22.03
N ASN A 300 -15.00 -0.61 21.45
CA ASN A 300 -15.98 -0.82 20.40
C ASN A 300 -15.35 -1.27 19.05
N ARG A 301 -14.03 -1.11 18.89
CA ARG A 301 -13.28 -1.55 17.69
C ARG A 301 -13.23 -3.08 17.55
N ILE A 302 -13.66 -3.82 18.60
CA ILE A 302 -13.94 -5.26 18.50
C ILE A 302 -15.02 -5.57 17.45
N SER A 303 -15.80 -4.59 17.01
CA SER A 303 -16.75 -4.70 15.89
C SER A 303 -16.07 -4.94 14.51
N LYS A 304 -14.73 -4.79 14.43
CA LYS A 304 -13.91 -5.15 13.25
C LYS A 304 -13.73 -6.67 13.09
N VAL A 305 -14.25 -7.45 14.02
CA VAL A 305 -14.19 -8.92 13.96
C VAL A 305 -15.57 -9.52 14.21
N ASP A 306 -15.82 -10.70 13.62
CA ASP A 306 -17.07 -11.43 13.76
C ASP A 306 -16.81 -12.82 14.35
N ARG A 307 -17.52 -13.17 15.42
CA ARG A 307 -17.33 -14.44 16.14
C ARG A 307 -17.98 -15.60 15.39
N ARG A 308 -17.21 -16.63 15.08
CA ARG A 308 -17.67 -17.89 14.49
C ARG A 308 -18.36 -18.77 15.55
N GLU A 309 -19.21 -19.68 15.09
CA GLU A 309 -19.78 -20.73 15.96
C GLU A 309 -18.68 -21.70 16.41
N GLU A 310 -17.78 -22.09 15.50
CA GLU A 310 -16.66 -22.98 15.75
C GLU A 310 -15.35 -22.39 15.24
N ALA A 311 -14.25 -22.72 15.93
CA ALA A 311 -12.93 -22.32 15.50
C ALA A 311 -12.58 -22.93 14.15
N LEU A 312 -11.94 -22.15 13.28
CA LEU A 312 -11.39 -22.64 12.03
C LEU A 312 -9.91 -22.94 12.20
N THR A 313 -9.50 -24.14 11.75
CA THR A 313 -8.11 -24.61 11.92
C THR A 313 -7.53 -25.03 10.56
N GLN A 314 -6.31 -24.56 10.27
CA GLN A 314 -5.49 -25.02 9.13
C GLN A 314 -4.01 -24.96 9.52
N SER A 315 -3.25 -26.00 9.17
CA SER A 315 -1.79 -26.05 9.40
C SER A 315 -1.39 -25.78 10.87
N ASP A 316 -2.14 -26.34 11.82
CA ASP A 316 -1.97 -26.16 13.28
C ASP A 316 -2.17 -24.71 13.78
N LEU A 317 -2.70 -23.82 12.96
CA LEU A 317 -3.15 -22.48 13.34
C LEU A 317 -4.67 -22.50 13.52
N SER A 318 -5.18 -21.85 14.55
CA SER A 318 -6.61 -21.87 14.89
C SER A 318 -7.08 -20.52 15.41
N GLY A 319 -8.29 -20.10 14.98
CA GLY A 319 -8.93 -18.90 15.50
C GLY A 319 -10.45 -18.97 15.43
N LEU A 320 -11.11 -18.20 16.29
CA LEU A 320 -12.56 -18.20 16.48
C LEU A 320 -13.26 -17.00 15.87
N TYR A 321 -12.53 -16.08 15.29
CA TYR A 321 -13.10 -14.84 14.75
C TYR A 321 -12.69 -14.61 13.30
N ASN A 322 -13.65 -14.21 12.47
CA ASN A 322 -13.40 -13.70 11.13
C ASN A 322 -12.88 -12.27 11.21
N VAL A 323 -11.99 -11.86 10.30
CA VAL A 323 -11.76 -10.43 10.00
C VAL A 323 -13.03 -9.85 9.39
N PHE A 324 -13.52 -8.73 9.91
CA PHE A 324 -14.79 -8.11 9.52
C PHE A 324 -14.67 -6.58 9.41
N VAL A 325 -13.54 -6.10 8.95
CA VAL A 325 -13.28 -4.67 8.66
C VAL A 325 -14.15 -4.24 7.49
N TYR A 326 -14.03 -4.94 6.37
CA TYR A 326 -14.83 -4.72 5.17
C TYR A 326 -16.04 -5.66 5.19
N LYS A 327 -17.25 -5.09 5.13
CA LYS A 327 -18.52 -5.80 5.31
C LYS A 327 -19.21 -6.14 4.01
N THR A 328 -18.89 -5.38 2.96
CA THR A 328 -19.41 -5.57 1.59
C THR A 328 -18.28 -5.54 0.57
N ILE A 329 -18.58 -6.04 -0.63
CA ILE A 329 -17.61 -6.06 -1.73
C ILE A 329 -17.39 -4.70 -2.40
N VAL A 330 -18.03 -3.67 -1.90
CA VAL A 330 -17.91 -2.28 -2.39
C VAL A 330 -17.50 -1.32 -1.28
N ASP A 331 -17.15 -1.83 -0.09
CA ASP A 331 -16.64 -0.98 0.98
C ASP A 331 -15.32 -0.33 0.55
N ASP A 332 -15.16 0.92 0.93
CA ASP A 332 -13.98 1.71 0.65
C ASP A 332 -12.76 1.23 1.44
N VAL A 333 -11.57 1.54 0.95
CA VAL A 333 -10.29 1.22 1.62
C VAL A 333 -9.50 2.51 1.80
N ASP A 334 -9.26 2.87 3.06
CA ASP A 334 -8.52 4.09 3.39
C ASP A 334 -7.06 4.03 2.91
N VAL A 335 -6.60 5.10 2.28
CA VAL A 335 -5.19 5.37 2.00
C VAL A 335 -4.53 5.97 3.24
N ILE A 336 -5.18 6.95 3.82
CA ILE A 336 -4.84 7.58 5.09
C ILE A 336 -6.06 8.31 5.64
N ARG A 337 -6.30 8.21 6.95
CA ARG A 337 -7.43 8.86 7.59
C ARG A 337 -7.03 9.66 8.82
N ASN A 338 -7.92 10.54 9.26
CA ASN A 338 -7.69 11.44 10.39
C ASN A 338 -7.31 10.69 11.68
N GLU A 339 -7.90 9.53 11.97
CA GLU A 339 -7.55 8.72 13.15
C GLU A 339 -6.07 8.32 13.15
N GLU A 340 -5.51 7.94 11.99
CA GLU A 340 -4.09 7.66 11.88
C GLU A 340 -3.24 8.91 12.11
N LEU A 341 -3.65 10.05 11.55
CA LEU A 341 -2.93 11.32 11.70
C LEU A 341 -2.88 11.76 13.17
N VAL A 342 -3.99 11.63 13.90
CA VAL A 342 -4.04 11.91 15.36
C VAL A 342 -3.08 11.00 16.13
N LEU A 343 -2.97 9.72 15.77
CA LEU A 343 -2.02 8.79 16.40
C LEU A 343 -0.56 9.07 16.00
N LEU A 344 -0.30 9.52 14.76
CA LEU A 344 1.02 9.99 14.34
C LEU A 344 1.41 11.29 15.08
N TYR A 345 0.44 12.17 15.34
CA TYR A 345 0.64 13.39 16.14
C TYR A 345 1.00 13.05 17.60
N ALA A 346 0.28 12.10 18.22
CA ALA A 346 0.63 11.60 19.54
C ALA A 346 2.04 11.01 19.56
N GLU A 347 2.42 10.25 18.54
CA GLU A 347 3.77 9.70 18.40
C GLU A 347 4.82 10.81 18.23
N ALA A 348 4.55 11.83 17.42
CA ALA A 348 5.49 12.94 17.25
C ALA A 348 5.73 13.76 18.53
N LEU A 349 4.77 13.75 19.45
CA LEU A 349 4.82 14.50 20.72
C LEU A 349 5.30 13.70 21.93
N HIS A 350 5.36 12.37 21.87
CA HIS A 350 5.55 11.51 23.05
C HIS A 350 6.81 11.82 23.87
N ILE A 351 7.85 12.42 23.26
CA ILE A 351 9.07 12.86 23.94
C ILE A 351 8.99 14.35 24.32
N SER A 352 8.58 15.20 23.37
CA SER A 352 8.68 16.65 23.50
C SER A 352 7.56 17.28 24.30
N ASN A 353 6.32 16.70 24.23
CA ASN A 353 5.14 17.17 24.94
C ASN A 353 4.22 16.01 25.34
N PRO A 354 4.61 15.21 26.37
CA PRO A 354 3.85 14.04 26.79
C PRO A 354 2.38 14.32 27.14
N SER A 355 2.09 15.51 27.68
CA SER A 355 0.72 15.89 28.06
C SER A 355 -0.19 16.03 26.85
N GLU A 356 0.31 16.61 25.78
CA GLU A 356 -0.43 16.76 24.53
C GLU A 356 -0.52 15.43 23.77
N ALA A 357 0.52 14.59 23.82
CA ALA A 357 0.47 13.22 23.33
C ALA A 357 -0.67 12.43 23.99
N VAL A 358 -0.82 12.52 25.33
CA VAL A 358 -1.93 11.89 26.08
C VAL A 358 -3.27 12.48 25.63
N ALA A 359 -3.37 13.80 25.42
CA ALA A 359 -4.61 14.40 24.91
C ALA A 359 -5.01 13.83 23.54
N ALA A 360 -4.05 13.70 22.62
CA ALA A 360 -4.30 13.08 21.31
C ALA A 360 -4.68 11.58 21.41
N ILE A 361 -4.00 10.82 22.27
CA ILE A 361 -4.36 9.42 22.57
C ILE A 361 -5.81 9.33 23.07
N ASN A 362 -6.23 10.23 23.98
CA ASN A 362 -7.57 10.22 24.56
C ASN A 362 -8.66 10.54 23.53
N ILE A 363 -8.38 11.32 22.49
CA ILE A 363 -9.33 11.51 21.37
C ILE A 363 -9.70 10.16 20.74
N VAL A 364 -8.69 9.33 20.44
CA VAL A 364 -8.90 8.01 19.82
C VAL A 364 -9.52 7.02 20.81
N ARG A 365 -9.07 7.03 22.08
CA ARG A 365 -9.66 6.19 23.13
C ARG A 365 -11.14 6.46 23.35
N ASN A 366 -11.49 7.74 23.47
CA ASN A 366 -12.89 8.15 23.70
C ASN A 366 -13.80 7.80 22.51
N ALA A 367 -13.30 7.92 21.28
CA ALA A 367 -14.01 7.45 20.08
C ALA A 367 -14.21 5.92 20.06
N ALA A 368 -13.33 5.19 20.73
CA ALA A 368 -13.41 3.74 20.92
C ALA A 368 -14.20 3.30 22.16
N ASP A 369 -14.96 4.20 22.79
CA ASP A 369 -15.71 3.97 24.06
C ASP A 369 -14.80 3.57 25.25
N LEU A 370 -13.53 3.94 25.22
CA LEU A 370 -12.58 3.72 26.32
C LEU A 370 -12.46 4.97 27.19
N ASP A 371 -12.21 4.75 28.50
CA ASP A 371 -11.86 5.84 29.42
C ASP A 371 -10.52 6.47 29.03
N ASP A 372 -10.28 7.70 29.52
CA ASP A 372 -9.01 8.40 29.35
C ASP A 372 -7.83 7.54 29.83
N TYR A 373 -6.70 7.70 29.16
CA TYR A 373 -5.46 7.05 29.54
C TYR A 373 -4.98 7.52 30.90
N THR A 374 -4.71 6.58 31.79
CA THR A 374 -4.26 6.83 33.16
C THR A 374 -2.91 6.20 33.48
N GLY A 375 -2.23 5.68 32.46
CA GLY A 375 -0.89 5.10 32.60
C GLY A 375 0.21 6.16 32.78
N GLY A 376 1.47 5.71 32.77
CA GLY A 376 2.62 6.59 32.87
C GLY A 376 2.85 7.41 31.59
N THR A 377 3.66 8.45 31.70
CA THR A 377 3.96 9.39 30.61
C THR A 377 5.45 9.39 30.20
N SER A 378 6.17 8.33 30.58
CA SER A 378 7.49 8.12 29.99
C SER A 378 7.38 7.83 28.50
N PRO A 379 8.40 8.14 27.69
CA PRO A 379 8.37 7.89 26.26
C PRO A 379 8.02 6.44 25.91
N GLU A 380 8.52 5.47 26.67
CA GLU A 380 8.25 4.04 26.46
C GLU A 380 6.78 3.67 26.74
N GLU A 381 6.21 4.16 27.86
CA GLU A 381 4.81 3.91 28.22
C GLU A 381 3.84 4.56 27.20
N LEU A 382 4.17 5.75 26.71
CA LEU A 382 3.36 6.38 25.66
C LEU A 382 3.46 5.64 24.33
N VAL A 383 4.64 5.14 23.95
CA VAL A 383 4.79 4.30 22.76
C VAL A 383 3.98 3.01 22.92
N ASP A 384 3.99 2.38 24.08
CA ASP A 384 3.17 1.18 24.34
C ASP A 384 1.68 1.45 24.10
N GLU A 385 1.18 2.56 24.62
CA GLU A 385 -0.22 2.95 24.45
C GLU A 385 -0.53 3.33 22.99
N ILE A 386 0.33 4.12 22.34
CA ILE A 386 0.16 4.48 20.92
C ILE A 386 0.11 3.23 20.04
N LEU A 387 1.02 2.28 20.24
CA LEU A 387 1.04 1.04 19.47
C LEU A 387 -0.20 0.18 19.73
N LEU A 388 -0.72 0.17 20.97
CA LEU A 388 -1.98 -0.48 21.30
C LEU A 388 -3.14 0.18 20.55
N GLN A 389 -3.26 1.50 20.60
CA GLN A 389 -4.32 2.21 19.91
C GLN A 389 -4.22 2.00 18.38
N ARG A 390 -3.03 2.12 17.79
CA ARG A 390 -2.80 1.89 16.35
C ARG A 390 -3.18 0.46 15.92
N ARG A 391 -2.91 -0.54 16.78
CA ARG A 391 -3.27 -1.94 16.49
C ARG A 391 -4.77 -2.13 16.28
N TYR A 392 -5.62 -1.50 17.12
CA TYR A 392 -7.08 -1.62 17.00
C TYR A 392 -7.67 -0.66 15.98
N SER A 393 -7.16 0.55 15.92
CA SER A 393 -7.59 1.56 14.94
C SER A 393 -7.28 1.14 13.50
N LEU A 394 -6.09 0.61 13.23
CA LEU A 394 -5.58 0.33 11.88
C LEU A 394 -5.53 -1.17 11.56
N PHE A 395 -6.33 -1.98 12.26
CA PHE A 395 -6.38 -3.43 12.12
C PHE A 395 -6.74 -3.86 10.69
N ALA A 396 -5.90 -4.69 10.07
CA ALA A 396 -6.10 -5.28 8.75
C ALA A 396 -6.26 -4.25 7.59
N GLU A 397 -5.72 -3.04 7.76
CA GLU A 397 -5.88 -1.95 6.78
C GLU A 397 -4.60 -1.67 5.95
N GLY A 398 -3.43 -1.86 6.48
CA GLY A 398 -2.18 -1.55 5.75
C GLY A 398 -0.93 -2.23 6.31
N GLY A 399 -1.10 -3.28 7.13
CA GLY A 399 0.01 -3.96 7.78
C GLY A 399 0.76 -3.08 8.79
N HIS A 400 0.10 -2.05 9.30
CA HIS A 400 0.67 -1.05 10.20
C HIS A 400 1.34 -1.68 11.41
N ARG A 401 0.75 -2.72 12.03
CA ARG A 401 1.33 -3.38 13.20
C ARG A 401 2.74 -3.91 12.93
N TRP A 402 2.96 -4.60 11.80
CA TRP A 402 4.28 -5.12 11.48
C TRP A 402 5.31 -4.01 11.27
N ILE A 403 4.93 -2.93 10.57
CA ILE A 403 5.76 -1.76 10.34
C ILE A 403 6.11 -1.09 11.68
N ASP A 404 5.13 -0.88 12.53
CA ASP A 404 5.29 -0.22 13.84
C ASP A 404 6.16 -1.05 14.78
N MET A 405 5.91 -2.35 14.94
CA MET A 405 6.73 -3.24 15.77
C MET A 405 8.17 -3.30 15.27
N ARG A 406 8.38 -3.23 13.95
CA ARG A 406 9.72 -3.17 13.36
C ARG A 406 10.42 -1.84 13.64
N ARG A 407 9.74 -0.70 13.47
CA ARG A 407 10.30 0.63 13.70
C ARG A 407 10.76 0.83 15.15
N PHE A 408 10.01 0.27 16.08
CA PHE A 408 10.34 0.30 17.50
C PHE A 408 11.22 -0.87 17.99
N ASN A 409 11.74 -1.69 17.06
CA ASN A 409 12.57 -2.87 17.38
C ASN A 409 11.89 -3.84 18.35
N ARG A 410 10.60 -4.13 18.15
CA ARG A 410 9.74 -4.97 19.00
C ARG A 410 9.17 -6.19 18.27
N LEU A 411 9.75 -6.58 17.13
CA LEU A 411 9.27 -7.75 16.38
C LEU A 411 9.33 -9.05 17.20
N ASP A 412 10.25 -9.15 18.16
CA ASP A 412 10.39 -10.25 19.07
C ASP A 412 9.24 -10.40 20.08
N GLN A 413 8.41 -9.36 20.23
CA GLN A 413 7.17 -9.38 21.04
C GLN A 413 5.98 -9.94 20.28
N LEU A 414 6.08 -10.14 18.96
CA LEU A 414 5.03 -10.76 18.17
C LEU A 414 5.00 -12.27 18.43
N PRO A 415 3.79 -12.88 18.61
CA PRO A 415 3.68 -14.28 18.96
C PRO A 415 4.14 -15.22 17.86
N ASN A 416 4.78 -16.32 18.25
CA ASN A 416 5.01 -17.49 17.42
C ASN A 416 4.07 -18.61 17.91
N ASP A 417 3.12 -19.02 17.08
CA ASP A 417 2.05 -19.95 17.47
C ASP A 417 2.50 -21.42 17.38
N ARG A 418 3.47 -21.68 16.50
CA ARG A 418 4.03 -23.02 16.25
C ARG A 418 5.55 -22.96 16.39
N PRO A 419 6.21 -24.08 16.74
CA PRO A 419 7.67 -24.11 16.89
C PRO A 419 8.47 -23.69 15.66
N GLN A 420 7.90 -23.83 14.46
CA GLN A 420 8.53 -23.44 13.19
C GLN A 420 8.22 -22.00 12.79
N ASP A 421 7.32 -21.30 13.48
CA ASP A 421 6.97 -19.91 13.15
C ASP A 421 8.14 -18.99 13.48
N ASN A 422 8.30 -17.98 12.64
CA ASN A 422 9.31 -16.96 12.80
C ASN A 422 8.82 -15.62 12.27
N VAL A 423 9.19 -14.54 12.96
CA VAL A 423 8.91 -13.17 12.53
C VAL A 423 10.11 -12.64 11.77
N PHE A 424 9.86 -12.15 10.58
CA PHE A 424 10.90 -11.58 9.70
C PHE A 424 10.79 -10.05 9.63
N THR A 425 11.88 -9.40 9.23
CA THR A 425 11.98 -7.93 9.17
C THR A 425 11.55 -7.35 7.82
N GLN A 426 11.62 -8.14 6.74
CA GLN A 426 11.38 -7.69 5.37
C GLN A 426 11.07 -8.87 4.45
N PHE A 427 10.33 -8.62 3.37
CA PHE A 427 10.18 -9.56 2.28
C PHE A 427 11.46 -9.58 1.43
N PRO A 428 11.82 -10.72 0.81
CA PRO A 428 12.99 -10.76 -0.06
C PRO A 428 12.82 -9.89 -1.30
N THR A 429 13.92 -9.39 -1.84
CA THR A 429 13.90 -8.69 -3.13
C THR A 429 13.47 -9.67 -4.23
N PRO A 430 12.52 -9.33 -5.11
CA PRO A 430 12.10 -10.19 -6.20
C PRO A 430 13.26 -10.69 -7.06
N ALA A 431 13.24 -11.96 -7.44
CA ALA A 431 14.32 -12.57 -8.22
C ALA A 431 14.59 -11.83 -9.54
N ALA A 432 13.58 -11.18 -10.12
CA ALA A 432 13.74 -10.41 -11.35
C ALA A 432 14.65 -9.18 -11.20
N GLU A 433 14.80 -8.64 -9.98
CA GLU A 433 15.66 -7.49 -9.68
C GLU A 433 17.14 -7.84 -9.55
N ASN A 434 17.46 -9.11 -9.36
CA ASN A 434 18.84 -9.61 -9.19
C ASN A 434 19.53 -9.93 -10.53
N ARG A 435 19.21 -9.23 -11.61
CA ARG A 435 19.78 -9.42 -12.94
C ARG A 435 21.00 -8.55 -13.18
#